data_39f96f4223a9e6dc82fb770234b1f502
#
_entry.id   39f96f4223a9e6dc82fb770234b1f502
#
_cell.length_a   1.000
_cell.length_b   1.000
_cell.length_c   1.000
_cell.angle_alpha   90.00
_cell.angle_beta   90.00
_cell.angle_gamma   90.00
#
_symmetry.space_group_name_H-M   'P 1'
#
loop_
_entity.id
_entity.type
_entity.pdbx_description
1 polymer ?
#
loop_
_entity_poly.entity_id
_entity_poly.type
_entity_poly.pdbx_seq_one_letter_code
_entity_poly.pdbx_strand_id
1 'polypeptide(L)'
;LTYTVTPEEDGRMVKGILRGSLQLSYTLLKSLKWRENAILLNGQSVHVNTIVHAGDTVSVVLSERTPREDLYCANAAKPDIVYEDDDLLVLNKPAGVAMHPKSGDASAPSLAAMLTNYLGEGSVPHFVSRLDKGTSGLLIAAKSGYVHDRLRRALHSSDLRREYRAVAVGRVEPPYGVIDAPIGRAEGSIIRRCVRA
;
A
#
# COMPACT_ATOMS: atom_id res chain seq x y z
N LEU A 1 4.32 14.35 -8.18
CA LEU A 1 3.74 14.01 -9.48
C LEU A 1 3.43 15.27 -10.24
N THR A 2 3.73 15.29 -11.53
CA THR A 2 3.44 16.42 -12.41
C THR A 2 2.81 15.91 -13.70
N TYR A 3 1.81 16.65 -14.21
CA TYR A 3 1.08 16.30 -15.42
C TYR A 3 0.76 17.56 -16.22
N THR A 4 1.01 17.54 -17.53
CA THR A 4 0.62 18.61 -18.46
C THR A 4 -0.74 18.28 -19.06
N VAL A 5 -1.69 19.19 -18.95
CA VAL A 5 -3.06 19.04 -19.45
C VAL A 5 -3.06 18.99 -20.97
N THR A 6 -3.68 17.95 -21.52
CA THR A 6 -3.78 17.78 -22.97
C THR A 6 -4.92 18.63 -23.59
N PRO A 7 -4.94 18.87 -24.90
CA PRO A 7 -6.03 19.59 -25.56
C PRO A 7 -7.40 18.93 -25.34
N GLU A 8 -7.47 17.60 -25.22
CA GLU A 8 -8.72 16.85 -25.01
C GLU A 8 -9.25 17.00 -23.58
N GLU A 9 -8.44 17.56 -22.70
CA GLU A 9 -8.77 17.78 -21.28
C GLU A 9 -9.07 19.25 -20.97
N ASP A 10 -9.00 20.12 -21.97
CA ASP A 10 -9.32 21.53 -21.82
C ASP A 10 -10.69 21.75 -21.19
N GLY A 11 -10.79 22.69 -20.27
CA GLY A 11 -12.04 22.99 -19.57
C GLY A 11 -12.45 21.99 -18.48
N ARG A 12 -11.65 20.93 -18.23
CA ARG A 12 -11.91 20.02 -17.12
C ARG A 12 -11.56 20.67 -15.76
N MET A 13 -12.06 20.09 -14.69
CA MET A 13 -11.64 20.47 -13.34
C MET A 13 -10.37 19.71 -12.94
N VAL A 14 -9.53 20.32 -12.10
CA VAL A 14 -8.34 19.68 -11.49
C VAL A 14 -8.65 18.29 -10.94
N LYS A 15 -9.79 18.10 -10.25
CA LYS A 15 -10.20 16.77 -9.77
C LYS A 15 -10.35 15.73 -10.88
N GLY A 16 -10.74 16.14 -12.07
CA GLY A 16 -10.86 15.28 -13.24
C GLY A 16 -9.49 14.79 -13.70
N ILE A 17 -8.50 15.67 -13.75
CA ILE A 17 -7.10 15.33 -14.08
C ILE A 17 -6.52 14.40 -13.00
N LEU A 18 -6.68 14.76 -11.72
CA LEU A 18 -6.15 13.97 -10.61
C LEU A 18 -6.71 12.55 -10.58
N ARG A 19 -8.01 12.38 -10.85
CA ARG A 19 -8.69 11.09 -10.82
C ARG A 19 -8.52 10.29 -12.12
N GLY A 20 -8.54 10.97 -13.24
CA GLY A 20 -8.42 10.38 -14.59
C GLY A 20 -6.96 10.13 -14.94
N SER A 21 -6.27 11.16 -15.37
CA SER A 21 -4.92 11.07 -15.98
C SER A 21 -3.83 10.70 -14.97
N LEU A 22 -3.86 11.28 -13.77
CA LEU A 22 -2.94 10.92 -12.68
C LEU A 22 -3.41 9.70 -11.86
N GLN A 23 -4.64 9.23 -12.06
CA GLN A 23 -5.20 8.02 -11.44
C GLN A 23 -5.10 7.99 -9.89
N LEU A 24 -5.19 9.14 -9.23
CA LEU A 24 -5.21 9.18 -7.77
C LEU A 24 -6.48 8.50 -7.23
N SER A 25 -6.34 7.72 -6.16
CA SER A 25 -7.51 7.15 -5.48
C SER A 25 -8.35 8.24 -4.79
N TYR A 26 -9.62 7.94 -4.56
CA TYR A 26 -10.50 8.87 -3.82
C TYR A 26 -9.95 9.17 -2.43
N THR A 27 -9.42 8.16 -1.75
CA THR A 27 -8.84 8.31 -0.40
C THR A 27 -7.63 9.23 -0.42
N LEU A 28 -6.71 9.04 -1.37
CA LEU A 28 -5.53 9.88 -1.52
C LEU A 28 -5.93 11.32 -1.87
N LEU A 29 -6.83 11.50 -2.84
CA LEU A 29 -7.35 12.82 -3.19
C LEU A 29 -8.00 13.52 -1.99
N LYS A 30 -8.80 12.80 -1.20
CA LYS A 30 -9.42 13.34 0.02
C LYS A 30 -8.37 13.80 1.03
N SER A 31 -7.28 13.05 1.22
CA SER A 31 -6.21 13.46 2.13
C SER A 31 -5.43 14.69 1.62
N LEU A 32 -5.21 14.80 0.31
CA LEU A 32 -4.50 15.92 -0.30
C LEU A 32 -5.30 17.24 -0.25
N LYS A 33 -6.63 17.18 -0.35
CA LYS A 33 -7.50 18.37 -0.32
C LYS A 33 -7.35 19.24 0.94
N TRP A 34 -6.97 18.65 2.05
CA TRP A 34 -6.85 19.30 3.35
C TRP A 34 -5.42 19.71 3.69
N ARG A 35 -4.49 19.48 2.75
CA ARG A 35 -3.08 19.80 2.92
C ARG A 35 -2.75 21.04 2.10
N GLU A 36 -2.14 22.00 2.76
CA GLU A 36 -1.68 23.22 2.14
C GLU A 36 -0.62 22.91 1.07
N ASN A 37 -0.72 23.55 -0.07
CA ASN A 37 0.20 23.40 -1.20
C ASN A 37 0.38 21.97 -1.73
N ALA A 38 -0.57 21.05 -1.45
CA ALA A 38 -0.49 19.68 -1.95
C ALA A 38 -0.93 19.55 -3.40
N ILE A 39 -1.76 20.45 -3.91
CA ILE A 39 -2.27 20.45 -5.28
C ILE A 39 -1.98 21.82 -5.90
N LEU A 40 -1.17 21.82 -6.93
CA LEU A 40 -0.71 23.04 -7.59
C LEU A 40 -1.14 23.04 -9.06
N LEU A 41 -1.53 24.21 -9.55
CA LEU A 41 -1.73 24.51 -10.97
C LEU A 41 -0.73 25.61 -11.36
N ASN A 42 0.16 25.31 -12.29
CA ASN A 42 1.23 26.23 -12.71
C ASN A 42 2.05 26.78 -11.53
N GLY A 43 2.31 25.91 -10.52
CA GLY A 43 3.06 26.25 -9.32
C GLY A 43 2.27 26.97 -8.22
N GLN A 44 1.00 27.31 -8.45
CA GLN A 44 0.14 27.95 -7.46
C GLN A 44 -0.86 26.97 -6.83
N SER A 45 -1.09 27.09 -5.53
CA SER A 45 -2.05 26.25 -4.81
C SER A 45 -3.49 26.54 -5.28
N VAL A 46 -4.23 25.47 -5.60
CA VAL A 46 -5.58 25.59 -6.15
C VAL A 46 -6.56 24.60 -5.52
N HIS A 47 -7.84 24.93 -5.62
CA HIS A 47 -8.90 23.99 -5.29
C HIS A 47 -9.13 22.95 -6.37
N VAL A 48 -9.57 21.76 -5.98
CA VAL A 48 -9.83 20.64 -6.90
C VAL A 48 -10.95 20.92 -7.92
N ASN A 49 -11.75 21.97 -7.69
CA ASN A 49 -12.80 22.41 -8.62
C ASN A 49 -12.32 23.48 -9.61
N THR A 50 -11.07 23.94 -9.51
CA THR A 50 -10.47 24.86 -10.48
C THR A 50 -10.48 24.25 -11.86
N ILE A 51 -10.82 25.05 -12.86
CA ILE A 51 -10.79 24.66 -14.29
C ILE A 51 -9.34 24.75 -14.77
N VAL A 52 -8.93 23.78 -15.58
CA VAL A 52 -7.63 23.75 -16.23
C VAL A 52 -7.78 23.94 -17.73
N HIS A 53 -6.73 24.46 -18.35
CA HIS A 53 -6.65 24.66 -19.79
C HIS A 53 -5.51 23.83 -20.39
N ALA A 54 -5.60 23.57 -21.70
CA ALA A 54 -4.56 22.85 -22.42
C ALA A 54 -3.20 23.56 -22.24
N GLY A 55 -2.17 22.78 -21.90
CA GLY A 55 -0.82 23.28 -21.60
C GLY A 55 -0.59 23.64 -20.12
N ASP A 56 -1.64 23.71 -19.29
CA ASP A 56 -1.46 23.88 -17.85
C ASP A 56 -0.72 22.70 -17.21
N THR A 57 0.04 22.99 -16.18
CA THR A 57 0.77 21.99 -15.40
C THR A 57 0.10 21.77 -14.06
N VAL A 58 -0.47 20.59 -13.86
CA VAL A 58 -1.02 20.14 -12.56
C VAL A 58 0.06 19.37 -11.83
N SER A 59 0.42 19.82 -10.64
CA SER A 59 1.39 19.14 -9.77
C SER A 59 0.77 18.69 -8.45
N VAL A 60 1.22 17.53 -7.95
CA VAL A 60 0.79 16.98 -6.66
C VAL A 60 2.00 16.67 -5.80
N VAL A 61 2.02 17.24 -4.61
CA VAL A 61 3.03 16.97 -3.59
C VAL A 61 2.56 15.81 -2.73
N LEU A 62 3.21 14.66 -2.90
CA LEU A 62 2.90 13.41 -2.19
C LEU A 62 3.70 13.28 -0.89
N SER A 63 3.98 14.39 -0.16
CA SER A 63 4.68 14.28 1.10
C SER A 63 3.87 13.39 2.06
N GLU A 64 4.56 12.47 2.70
CA GLU A 64 3.97 11.53 3.64
C GLU A 64 3.45 12.24 4.91
N ARG A 65 2.52 11.61 5.60
CA ARG A 65 2.10 12.04 6.94
C ARG A 65 3.28 11.94 7.89
N THR A 66 3.27 12.76 8.94
CA THR A 66 4.18 12.65 10.06
C THR A 66 4.32 11.18 10.47
N PRO A 67 5.54 10.67 10.64
CA PRO A 67 5.76 9.30 11.05
C PRO A 67 4.94 8.98 12.29
N ARG A 68 4.43 7.79 12.35
CA ARG A 68 3.84 7.27 13.57
C ARG A 68 4.98 6.93 14.53
N GLU A 69 5.26 7.80 15.47
CA GLU A 69 6.29 7.58 16.52
C GLU A 69 6.05 6.26 17.26
N ASP A 70 4.79 5.81 17.35
CA ASP A 70 4.39 4.53 17.92
C ASP A 70 4.88 3.30 17.13
N LEU A 71 5.45 3.46 15.94
CA LEU A 71 6.04 2.37 15.16
C LEU A 71 7.57 2.28 15.31
N TYR A 72 8.20 3.26 15.93
CA TYR A 72 9.65 3.22 16.13
C TYR A 72 10.01 2.21 17.24
N CYS A 73 10.88 1.27 16.92
CA CYS A 73 11.40 0.29 17.87
C CYS A 73 12.94 0.27 17.78
N ALA A 74 13.60 0.84 18.78
CA ALA A 74 15.07 0.99 18.80
C ALA A 74 15.84 -0.32 18.57
N ASN A 75 15.27 -1.45 18.95
CA ASN A 75 15.86 -2.78 18.81
C ASN A 75 15.31 -3.59 17.63
N ALA A 76 14.59 -2.96 16.70
CA ALA A 76 14.10 -3.67 15.53
C ALA A 76 15.28 -4.11 14.65
N ALA A 77 15.31 -5.39 14.31
CA ALA A 77 16.31 -5.94 13.40
C ALA A 77 16.20 -5.30 12.01
N LYS A 78 17.29 -5.32 11.25
CA LYS A 78 17.28 -4.87 9.86
C LYS A 78 16.35 -5.77 9.03
N PRO A 79 15.49 -5.21 8.14
CA PRO A 79 14.66 -6.01 7.25
C PRO A 79 15.53 -6.73 6.21
N ASP A 80 15.11 -7.94 5.81
CA ASP A 80 15.71 -8.67 4.70
C ASP A 80 15.12 -8.13 3.38
N ILE A 81 15.89 -7.29 2.67
CA ILE A 81 15.48 -6.60 1.45
C ILE A 81 16.04 -7.36 0.25
N VAL A 82 15.13 -7.85 -0.61
CA VAL A 82 15.46 -8.58 -1.84
C VAL A 82 15.61 -7.64 -3.03
N TYR A 83 14.82 -6.56 -3.05
CA TYR A 83 14.86 -5.53 -4.08
C TYR A 83 14.43 -4.19 -3.50
N GLU A 84 15.00 -3.12 -4.01
CA GLU A 84 14.65 -1.75 -3.63
C GLU A 84 14.89 -0.79 -4.80
N ASP A 85 13.94 0.11 -5.03
CA ASP A 85 14.08 1.28 -5.90
C ASP A 85 13.49 2.53 -5.22
N ASP A 86 13.28 3.60 -5.96
CA ASP A 86 12.74 4.85 -5.43
C ASP A 86 11.27 4.74 -4.98
N ASP A 87 10.52 3.77 -5.50
CA ASP A 87 9.08 3.64 -5.34
C ASP A 87 8.68 2.51 -4.38
N LEU A 88 9.43 1.42 -4.32
CA LEU A 88 9.04 0.23 -3.55
C LEU A 88 10.23 -0.58 -3.01
N LEU A 89 9.91 -1.47 -2.08
CA LEU A 89 10.79 -2.53 -1.60
C LEU A 89 10.11 -3.89 -1.75
N VAL A 90 10.90 -4.90 -2.08
CA VAL A 90 10.51 -6.30 -1.93
C VAL A 90 11.25 -6.88 -0.74
N LEU A 91 10.52 -7.40 0.22
CA LEU A 91 11.03 -7.90 1.49
C LEU A 91 10.82 -9.40 1.59
N ASN A 92 11.79 -10.10 2.16
CA ASN A 92 11.64 -11.49 2.56
C ASN A 92 11.33 -11.54 4.07
N LYS A 93 10.06 -11.65 4.41
CA LYS A 93 9.63 -11.70 5.81
C LYS A 93 9.97 -13.05 6.43
N PRO A 94 10.70 -13.11 7.55
CA PRO A 94 10.89 -14.36 8.27
C PRO A 94 9.61 -14.81 8.97
N ALA A 95 9.50 -16.12 9.20
CA ALA A 95 8.47 -16.67 10.08
C ALA A 95 8.67 -16.17 11.52
N GLY A 96 7.59 -16.04 12.27
CA GLY A 96 7.63 -15.55 13.66
C GLY A 96 7.53 -14.04 13.81
N VAL A 97 7.78 -13.25 12.75
CA VAL A 97 7.66 -11.79 12.76
C VAL A 97 6.25 -11.36 12.35
N ALA A 98 5.61 -10.53 13.18
CA ALA A 98 4.30 -9.93 12.87
C ALA A 98 4.45 -8.79 11.85
N MET A 99 3.38 -8.50 11.08
CA MET A 99 3.37 -7.35 10.16
C MET A 99 3.38 -6.01 10.90
N HIS A 100 2.59 -5.90 11.98
CA HIS A 100 2.46 -4.70 12.80
C HIS A 100 2.61 -5.07 14.27
N PRO A 101 2.99 -4.11 15.14
CA PRO A 101 3.01 -4.33 16.57
C PRO A 101 1.64 -4.79 17.08
N LYS A 102 1.62 -5.54 18.15
CA LYS A 102 0.38 -5.88 18.83
C LYS A 102 -0.20 -4.61 19.45
N SER A 103 -1.52 -4.47 19.38
CA SER A 103 -2.22 -3.35 20.04
C SER A 103 -1.83 -3.28 21.52
N GLY A 104 -1.36 -2.10 21.97
CA GLY A 104 -0.89 -1.87 23.35
C GLY A 104 0.58 -2.25 23.61
N ASP A 105 1.31 -2.76 22.61
CA ASP A 105 2.74 -3.06 22.72
C ASP A 105 3.48 -2.59 21.47
N ALA A 106 3.74 -1.29 21.41
CA ALA A 106 4.48 -0.66 20.31
C ALA A 106 5.95 -1.10 20.25
N SER A 107 6.50 -1.60 21.37
CA SER A 107 7.87 -2.10 21.43
C SER A 107 8.06 -3.49 20.85
N ALA A 108 6.96 -4.20 20.57
CA ALA A 108 7.03 -5.55 20.00
C ALA A 108 7.65 -5.54 18.60
N PRO A 109 8.65 -6.40 18.33
CA PRO A 109 9.26 -6.50 17.02
C PRO A 109 8.20 -6.80 15.94
N SER A 110 8.20 -5.97 14.90
CA SER A 110 7.31 -6.13 13.77
C SER A 110 7.99 -5.70 12.48
N LEU A 111 7.49 -6.19 11.35
CA LEU A 111 8.04 -5.77 10.06
C LEU A 111 7.84 -4.27 9.81
N ALA A 112 6.74 -3.70 10.30
CA ALA A 112 6.50 -2.26 10.24
C ALA A 112 7.58 -1.47 11.00
N ALA A 113 7.91 -1.88 12.23
CA ALA A 113 8.97 -1.25 13.00
C ALA A 113 10.36 -1.38 12.34
N MET A 114 10.69 -2.58 11.84
CA MET A 114 11.92 -2.82 11.10
C MET A 114 12.05 -1.89 9.89
N LEU A 115 10.96 -1.74 9.13
CA LEU A 115 10.97 -0.94 7.91
C LEU A 115 10.93 0.56 8.19
N THR A 116 10.21 1.01 9.24
CA THR A 116 10.24 2.41 9.69
C THR A 116 11.65 2.83 10.11
N ASN A 117 12.35 1.97 10.87
CA ASN A 117 13.74 2.24 11.25
C ASN A 117 14.69 2.27 10.05
N TYR A 118 14.46 1.40 9.07
CA TYR A 118 15.30 1.32 7.88
C TYR A 118 15.14 2.54 6.97
N LEU A 119 13.89 2.96 6.73
CA LEU A 119 13.58 4.09 5.85
C LEU A 119 13.89 5.45 6.51
N GLY A 120 14.01 5.50 7.84
CA GLY A 120 14.31 6.70 8.58
C GLY A 120 13.09 7.58 8.88
N GLU A 121 13.37 8.71 9.53
CA GLU A 121 12.35 9.68 9.93
C GLU A 121 11.60 10.23 8.71
N GLY A 122 10.30 10.42 8.86
CA GLY A 122 9.42 10.96 7.80
C GLY A 122 8.85 9.89 6.88
N SER A 123 9.31 8.65 6.95
CA SER A 123 8.88 7.58 6.06
C SER A 123 7.80 6.70 6.70
N VAL A 124 6.74 6.44 5.93
CA VAL A 124 5.66 5.51 6.33
C VAL A 124 5.63 4.34 5.37
N PRO A 125 5.98 3.12 5.81
CA PRO A 125 5.92 1.95 4.95
C PRO A 125 4.47 1.55 4.66
N HIS A 126 4.14 1.35 3.39
CA HIS A 126 2.82 0.95 2.94
C HIS A 126 2.85 -0.49 2.42
N PHE A 127 2.47 -1.46 3.24
CA PHE A 127 2.42 -2.86 2.81
C PHE A 127 1.28 -3.11 1.81
N VAL A 128 1.62 -3.60 0.65
CA VAL A 128 0.66 -3.89 -0.43
C VAL A 128 -0.20 -5.11 -0.10
N SER A 129 0.36 -6.08 0.59
CA SER A 129 -0.32 -7.28 1.09
C SER A 129 0.16 -7.63 2.50
N ARG A 130 -0.41 -8.67 3.08
CA ARG A 130 -0.02 -9.15 4.41
C ARG A 130 0.32 -10.63 4.36
N LEU A 131 1.29 -11.02 5.19
CA LEU A 131 1.57 -12.40 5.55
C LEU A 131 1.28 -12.59 7.03
N ASP A 132 0.79 -13.75 7.41
CA ASP A 132 0.57 -14.09 8.81
C ASP A 132 1.90 -14.19 9.56
N LYS A 133 1.88 -14.11 10.89
CA LYS A 133 3.08 -14.14 11.73
C LYS A 133 3.92 -15.40 11.45
N GLY A 134 3.27 -16.56 11.32
CA GLY A 134 3.94 -17.84 11.04
C GLY A 134 4.35 -18.04 9.58
N THR A 135 3.90 -17.21 8.66
CA THR A 135 4.22 -17.32 7.23
C THR A 135 5.49 -16.54 6.92
N SER A 136 6.41 -17.15 6.19
CA SER A 136 7.59 -16.50 5.63
C SER A 136 7.44 -16.26 4.13
N GLY A 137 8.28 -15.40 3.57
CA GLY A 137 8.37 -15.19 2.12
C GLY A 137 8.21 -13.74 1.69
N LEU A 138 8.06 -13.56 0.38
CA LEU A 138 8.11 -12.25 -0.27
C LEU A 138 6.85 -11.43 -0.04
N LEU A 139 7.04 -10.15 0.18
CA LEU A 139 5.97 -9.16 0.17
C LEU A 139 6.50 -7.80 -0.32
N ILE A 140 5.59 -6.97 -0.81
CA ILE A 140 5.91 -5.64 -1.34
C ILE A 140 5.48 -4.57 -0.35
N ALA A 141 6.37 -3.62 -0.10
CA ALA A 141 6.08 -2.37 0.59
C ALA A 141 6.32 -1.20 -0.36
N ALA A 142 5.35 -0.33 -0.52
CA ALA A 142 5.51 0.92 -1.26
C ALA A 142 6.09 2.01 -0.36
N LYS A 143 6.90 2.88 -0.93
CA LYS A 143 7.50 4.04 -0.25
C LYS A 143 6.56 5.25 -0.21
N SER A 144 5.44 5.20 -0.94
CA SER A 144 4.43 6.25 -0.94
C SER A 144 3.01 5.70 -1.01
N GLY A 145 2.04 6.47 -0.53
CA GLY A 145 0.62 6.11 -0.62
C GLY A 145 0.11 6.03 -2.06
N TYR A 146 0.72 6.77 -2.99
CA TYR A 146 0.39 6.71 -4.42
C TYR A 146 0.80 5.37 -5.05
N VAL A 147 2.04 4.96 -4.85
CA VAL A 147 2.55 3.67 -5.34
C VAL A 147 1.80 2.51 -4.69
N HIS A 148 1.52 2.61 -3.38
CA HIS A 148 0.69 1.63 -2.68
C HIS A 148 -0.69 1.45 -3.33
N ASP A 149 -1.38 2.53 -3.66
CA ASP A 149 -2.70 2.45 -4.30
C ASP A 149 -2.63 1.79 -5.69
N ARG A 150 -1.60 2.09 -6.47
CA ARG A 150 -1.37 1.46 -7.78
C ARG A 150 -1.08 -0.03 -7.65
N LEU A 151 -0.20 -0.42 -6.74
CA LEU A 151 0.13 -1.82 -6.49
C LEU A 151 -1.07 -2.61 -5.93
N ARG A 152 -1.90 -1.98 -5.09
CA ARG A 152 -3.16 -2.59 -4.63
C ARG A 152 -4.14 -2.88 -5.77
N ARG A 153 -4.22 -2.03 -6.78
CA ARG A 153 -5.03 -2.30 -7.96
C ARG A 153 -4.47 -3.48 -8.76
N ALA A 154 -3.14 -3.53 -8.92
CA ALA A 154 -2.47 -4.65 -9.57
C ALA A 154 -2.70 -6.00 -8.86
N LEU A 155 -2.90 -6.00 -7.54
CA LEU A 155 -3.29 -7.22 -6.79
C LEU A 155 -4.68 -7.78 -7.17
N HIS A 156 -5.56 -6.93 -7.69
CA HIS A 156 -6.91 -7.31 -8.13
C HIS A 156 -7.00 -7.56 -9.63
N SER A 157 -5.89 -7.44 -10.34
CA SER A 157 -5.72 -7.82 -11.74
C SER A 157 -4.86 -9.08 -11.86
N SER A 158 -4.60 -9.51 -13.07
CA SER A 158 -3.67 -10.63 -13.34
C SER A 158 -2.20 -10.24 -13.27
N ASP A 159 -1.88 -8.95 -13.06
CA ASP A 159 -0.52 -8.42 -13.17
C ASP A 159 0.37 -8.80 -11.99
N LEU A 160 -0.22 -9.01 -10.82
CA LEU A 160 0.49 -9.41 -9.61
C LEU A 160 -0.10 -10.72 -9.04
N ARG A 161 0.65 -11.80 -9.17
CA ARG A 161 0.27 -13.12 -8.67
C ARG A 161 0.92 -13.40 -7.31
N ARG A 162 0.20 -14.13 -6.47
CA ARG A 162 0.69 -14.60 -5.17
C ARG A 162 0.67 -16.12 -5.18
N GLU A 163 1.84 -16.70 -5.01
CA GLU A 163 2.01 -18.15 -4.96
C GLU A 163 2.56 -18.54 -3.59
N TYR A 164 2.10 -19.67 -3.08
CA TYR A 164 2.48 -20.19 -1.77
C TYR A 164 2.86 -21.66 -1.86
N ARG A 165 3.79 -22.04 -0.99
CA ARG A 165 4.06 -23.44 -0.69
C ARG A 165 3.68 -23.72 0.74
N ALA A 166 3.05 -24.87 0.99
CA ALA A 166 2.63 -25.27 2.33
C ALA A 166 2.96 -26.74 2.57
N VAL A 167 3.21 -27.07 3.82
CA VAL A 167 3.34 -28.46 4.27
C VAL A 167 2.01 -28.85 4.93
N ALA A 168 1.38 -29.89 4.40
CA ALA A 168 0.13 -30.42 4.97
C ALA A 168 0.43 -31.68 5.80
N VAL A 169 -0.36 -31.87 6.84
CA VAL A 169 -0.32 -33.10 7.64
C VAL A 169 -1.13 -34.19 6.91
N GLY A 170 -0.56 -35.38 6.77
CA GLY A 170 -1.16 -36.50 6.07
C GLY A 170 -0.92 -36.46 4.56
N ARG A 171 -1.70 -37.25 3.83
CA ARG A 171 -1.64 -37.36 2.37
C ARG A 171 -2.81 -36.61 1.75
N VAL A 172 -2.51 -35.74 0.81
CA VAL A 172 -3.54 -35.02 0.05
C VAL A 172 -3.98 -35.89 -1.14
N GLU A 173 -5.28 -36.21 -1.18
CA GLU A 173 -5.89 -36.98 -2.25
C GLU A 173 -7.13 -36.24 -2.79
N PRO A 174 -7.23 -36.07 -4.10
CA PRO A 174 -6.24 -36.40 -5.16
C PRO A 174 -4.98 -35.53 -5.07
N PRO A 175 -3.85 -35.94 -5.65
CA PRO A 175 -2.57 -35.22 -5.51
C PRO A 175 -2.53 -33.84 -6.22
N TYR A 176 -3.55 -33.53 -6.99
CA TYR A 176 -3.76 -32.22 -7.61
C TYR A 176 -5.24 -31.89 -7.70
N GLY A 177 -5.58 -30.62 -7.72
CA GLY A 177 -6.97 -30.16 -7.82
C GLY A 177 -7.08 -28.66 -7.59
N VAL A 178 -8.30 -28.16 -7.72
CA VAL A 178 -8.64 -26.77 -7.44
C VAL A 178 -9.69 -26.75 -6.32
N ILE A 179 -9.42 -25.94 -5.29
CA ILE A 179 -10.39 -25.64 -4.26
C ILE A 179 -10.83 -24.19 -4.53
N ASP A 180 -11.98 -24.04 -5.17
CA ASP A 180 -12.62 -22.77 -5.47
C ASP A 180 -13.90 -22.64 -4.66
N ALA A 181 -13.74 -22.24 -3.40
CA ALA A 181 -14.84 -22.09 -2.49
C ALA A 181 -14.72 -20.78 -1.70
N PRO A 182 -15.83 -20.03 -1.52
CA PRO A 182 -15.79 -18.77 -0.79
C PRO A 182 -15.43 -18.98 0.67
N ILE A 183 -14.51 -18.17 1.19
CA ILE A 183 -14.06 -18.22 2.57
C ILE A 183 -14.62 -17.03 3.32
N GLY A 184 -15.44 -17.29 4.35
CA GLY A 184 -16.01 -16.29 5.24
C GLY A 184 -15.58 -16.46 6.69
N ARG A 185 -16.10 -15.60 7.56
CA ARG A 185 -15.96 -15.77 9.01
C ARG A 185 -16.92 -16.88 9.48
N ALA A 186 -16.44 -17.76 10.36
CA ALA A 186 -17.30 -18.71 11.04
C ALA A 186 -18.27 -17.95 11.95
N GLU A 187 -19.47 -18.47 12.10
CA GLU A 187 -20.48 -17.93 12.99
C GLU A 187 -19.95 -17.85 14.44
N GLY A 188 -20.22 -16.76 15.13
CA GLY A 188 -19.75 -16.52 16.49
C GLY A 188 -18.23 -16.33 16.65
N SER A 189 -17.45 -16.23 15.57
CA SER A 189 -16.00 -16.06 15.66
C SER A 189 -15.48 -14.92 14.82
N ILE A 190 -14.62 -14.07 15.41
CA ILE A 190 -13.88 -13.02 14.70
C ILE A 190 -12.59 -13.56 14.06
N ILE A 191 -12.10 -14.72 14.48
CA ILE A 191 -10.81 -15.29 14.08
C ILE A 191 -11.01 -16.46 13.10
N ARG A 192 -11.90 -17.39 13.42
CA ARG A 192 -12.08 -18.62 12.62
C ARG A 192 -12.69 -18.32 11.27
N ARG A 193 -12.19 -19.05 10.26
CA ARG A 193 -12.69 -19.00 8.88
C ARG A 193 -13.35 -20.34 8.56
N CYS A 194 -14.35 -20.29 7.70
CA CYS A 194 -15.00 -21.46 7.13
C CYS A 194 -15.34 -21.22 5.67
N VAL A 195 -15.56 -22.28 4.92
CA VAL A 195 -16.18 -22.22 3.62
C VAL A 195 -17.63 -21.77 3.82
N ARG A 196 -18.09 -20.81 3.05
CA ARG A 196 -19.50 -20.39 3.01
C ARG A 196 -20.11 -20.85 1.68
N ALA A 197 -21.30 -21.39 1.77
CA ALA A 197 -22.13 -21.65 0.61
C ALA A 197 -22.69 -20.35 0.02
#